data_35d77613c002cfde6194d8bb2074534c
#
_entry.id   35d77613c002cfde6194d8bb2074534c
#
_cell.length_a   1.000
_cell.length_b   1.000
_cell.length_c   1.000
_cell.angle_alpha   90.00
_cell.angle_beta   90.00
_cell.angle_gamma   90.00
#
_symmetry.space_group_name_H-M   'P 1'
#
loop_
_entity.id
_entity.type
_entity.pdbx_description
1 polymer ?
#
loop_
_entity_poly.entity_id
_entity_poly.type
_entity_poly.pdbx_seq_one_letter_code
_entity_poly.pdbx_strand_id
1 'polypeptide(L)'
;MSVFTKRIAENLRKIRENKPLVHNITNFVVMNITANVLLACGASPVMAHASNEVEEMVGLADSLVLNIGTLTDDWVITMINAGRCASDQRKPIVLDPVGVGTTSLRTNAARAILFQTWISVVRGNATEILALADKGDGSRRLEAIHSVTDAADDAVRLARELGTTLALTGPTDLVTDGRRTLTVEGGHPFMPYVTGTGCSASALIGAFLSVDSDPVCAAATALAFFGVAGEIAGARADGPGTFLPLLLDALYNLRPEEVAARSRISPI
;
A
#
# COMPACT_ATOMS: atom_id res chain seq x y z
N MET A 1 -21.53 15.93 -2.03
CA MET A 1 -20.18 15.30 -2.20
C MET A 1 -19.76 14.72 -0.87
N SER A 2 -19.37 13.44 -0.83
CA SER A 2 -18.86 12.84 0.40
C SER A 2 -17.55 13.49 0.85
N VAL A 3 -17.19 13.35 2.11
CA VAL A 3 -15.89 13.84 2.63
C VAL A 3 -14.73 13.23 1.85
N PHE A 4 -14.83 11.94 1.50
CA PHE A 4 -13.80 11.21 0.75
C PHE A 4 -13.64 11.71 -0.68
N THR A 5 -14.74 12.11 -1.34
CA THR A 5 -14.72 12.66 -2.71
C THR A 5 -13.91 13.96 -2.79
N LYS A 6 -14.03 14.83 -1.78
CA LYS A 6 -13.19 16.05 -1.69
C LYS A 6 -11.74 15.72 -1.39
N ARG A 7 -11.53 14.79 -0.43
CA ARG A 7 -10.19 14.42 0.05
C ARG A 7 -9.33 13.81 -1.05
N ILE A 8 -9.89 12.89 -1.86
CA ILE A 8 -9.13 12.27 -2.96
C ILE A 8 -8.68 13.28 -4.02
N ALA A 9 -9.54 14.23 -4.38
CA ALA A 9 -9.18 15.28 -5.31
C ALA A 9 -8.09 16.21 -4.76
N GLU A 10 -8.20 16.58 -3.49
CA GLU A 10 -7.22 17.39 -2.78
C GLU A 10 -5.86 16.70 -2.67
N ASN A 11 -5.85 15.43 -2.26
CA ASN A 11 -4.64 14.64 -2.13
C ASN A 11 -3.92 14.50 -3.48
N LEU A 12 -4.64 14.20 -4.57
CA LEU A 12 -4.03 14.09 -5.90
C LEU A 12 -3.46 15.44 -6.39
N ARG A 13 -4.13 16.57 -6.11
CA ARG A 13 -3.55 17.91 -6.42
C ARG A 13 -2.27 18.14 -5.64
N LYS A 14 -2.28 17.93 -4.32
CA LYS A 14 -1.09 18.10 -3.47
C LYS A 14 0.07 17.23 -3.92
N ILE A 15 -0.17 15.95 -4.30
CA ILE A 15 0.88 15.06 -4.82
C ILE A 15 1.50 15.67 -6.07
N ARG A 16 0.69 16.13 -7.04
CA ARG A 16 1.19 16.70 -8.30
C ARG A 16 1.89 18.05 -8.14
N GLU A 17 1.46 18.85 -7.19
CA GLU A 17 2.07 20.15 -6.87
C GLU A 17 3.38 19.96 -6.09
N ASN A 18 3.37 19.13 -5.04
CA ASN A 18 4.50 18.97 -4.13
C ASN A 18 5.52 17.93 -4.62
N LYS A 19 5.12 16.98 -5.48
CA LYS A 19 5.96 15.89 -5.99
C LYS A 19 6.71 15.14 -4.89
N PRO A 20 5.99 14.63 -3.85
CA PRO A 20 6.63 14.07 -2.67
C PRO A 20 7.60 12.94 -3.03
N LEU A 21 8.72 12.88 -2.33
CA LEU A 21 9.72 11.84 -2.50
C LEU A 21 9.31 10.60 -1.69
N VAL A 22 9.00 9.53 -2.39
CA VAL A 22 8.64 8.23 -1.80
C VAL A 22 9.84 7.29 -1.85
N HIS A 23 10.42 7.01 -0.68
CA HIS A 23 11.53 6.06 -0.56
C HIS A 23 10.98 4.64 -0.49
N ASN A 24 11.38 3.80 -1.45
CA ASN A 24 10.94 2.40 -1.54
C ASN A 24 12.12 1.45 -1.33
N ILE A 25 12.14 0.75 -0.22
CA ILE A 25 12.96 -0.45 -0.06
C ILE A 25 12.05 -1.62 -0.45
N THR A 26 12.07 -1.97 -1.74
CA THR A 26 11.11 -2.89 -2.34
C THR A 26 11.79 -4.05 -3.05
N ASN A 27 11.01 -5.02 -3.50
CA ASN A 27 11.52 -6.22 -4.13
C ASN A 27 11.98 -5.97 -5.59
N PHE A 28 12.96 -6.75 -6.04
CA PHE A 28 13.59 -6.61 -7.37
C PHE A 28 12.63 -6.77 -8.54
N VAL A 29 11.56 -7.56 -8.36
CA VAL A 29 10.60 -7.88 -9.44
C VAL A 29 9.79 -6.64 -9.83
N VAL A 30 9.56 -5.71 -8.88
CA VAL A 30 8.58 -4.62 -9.07
C VAL A 30 9.18 -3.22 -9.05
N MET A 31 10.50 -3.07 -8.87
CA MET A 31 11.14 -1.74 -8.78
C MET A 31 10.76 -0.83 -9.96
N ASN A 32 10.83 -1.34 -11.18
CA ASN A 32 10.53 -0.56 -12.38
C ASN A 32 9.06 -0.12 -12.45
N ILE A 33 8.13 -1.06 -12.27
CA ILE A 33 6.69 -0.72 -12.32
C ILE A 33 6.29 0.22 -11.18
N THR A 34 6.81 0.01 -9.98
CA THR A 34 6.55 0.86 -8.81
C THR A 34 7.02 2.29 -9.04
N ALA A 35 8.24 2.46 -9.61
CA ALA A 35 8.75 3.78 -9.97
C ALA A 35 7.85 4.47 -11.02
N ASN A 36 7.47 3.76 -12.08
CA ASN A 36 6.61 4.31 -13.13
C ASN A 36 5.23 4.70 -12.63
N VAL A 37 4.63 3.91 -11.73
CA VAL A 37 3.33 4.21 -11.11
C VAL A 37 3.41 5.48 -10.26
N LEU A 38 4.46 5.65 -9.47
CA LEU A 38 4.68 6.88 -8.68
C LEU A 38 4.88 8.10 -9.58
N LEU A 39 5.71 7.98 -10.63
CA LEU A 39 5.90 9.06 -11.62
C LEU A 39 4.61 9.43 -12.32
N ALA A 40 3.81 8.45 -12.75
CA ALA A 40 2.52 8.67 -13.39
C ALA A 40 1.51 9.34 -12.43
N CYS A 41 1.56 9.02 -11.14
CA CYS A 41 0.74 9.68 -10.12
C CYS A 41 1.16 11.15 -9.90
N GLY A 42 2.43 11.49 -10.15
CA GLY A 42 3.02 12.81 -9.92
C GLY A 42 3.95 12.88 -8.70
N ALA A 43 4.27 11.74 -8.06
CA ALA A 43 5.25 11.64 -6.99
C ALA A 43 6.66 11.34 -7.54
N SER A 44 7.67 11.50 -6.71
CA SER A 44 9.08 11.21 -7.02
C SER A 44 9.50 9.90 -6.35
N PRO A 45 9.86 8.84 -7.09
CA PRO A 45 10.31 7.58 -6.51
C PRO A 45 11.82 7.59 -6.24
N VAL A 46 12.25 6.93 -5.16
CA VAL A 46 13.65 6.53 -4.96
C VAL A 46 13.70 5.10 -4.41
N MET A 47 14.61 4.25 -4.95
CA MET A 47 14.78 2.85 -4.59
C MET A 47 16.15 2.60 -3.96
N ALA A 48 16.55 3.45 -3.00
CA ALA A 48 17.78 3.29 -2.25
C ALA A 48 17.66 2.18 -1.21
N HIS A 49 18.56 1.21 -1.23
CA HIS A 49 18.53 0.05 -0.32
C HIS A 49 19.89 -0.32 0.27
N ALA A 50 20.95 0.41 -0.08
CA ALA A 50 22.26 0.18 0.50
C ALA A 50 22.28 0.61 1.98
N SER A 51 22.82 -0.25 2.84
CA SER A 51 22.79 -0.06 4.29
C SER A 51 23.51 1.22 4.76
N ASN A 52 24.41 1.73 3.96
CA ASN A 52 25.19 2.93 4.25
C ASN A 52 24.58 4.24 3.70
N GLU A 53 23.41 4.18 3.05
CA GLU A 53 22.70 5.37 2.54
C GLU A 53 21.24 5.49 3.01
N VAL A 54 20.62 4.39 3.48
CA VAL A 54 19.18 4.38 3.73
C VAL A 54 18.71 5.40 4.75
N GLU A 55 19.50 5.67 5.80
CA GLU A 55 19.14 6.66 6.84
C GLU A 55 19.19 8.09 6.29
N GLU A 56 20.21 8.41 5.47
CA GLU A 56 20.29 9.69 4.79
C GLU A 56 19.13 9.86 3.81
N MET A 57 18.82 8.83 3.03
CA MET A 57 17.71 8.85 2.09
C MET A 57 16.35 8.98 2.80
N VAL A 58 16.15 8.33 3.94
CA VAL A 58 14.96 8.53 4.79
C VAL A 58 14.88 9.99 5.23
N GLY A 59 16.01 10.62 5.56
CA GLY A 59 16.05 12.05 5.92
C GLY A 59 15.47 12.97 4.85
N LEU A 60 15.69 12.65 3.58
CA LEU A 60 15.22 13.42 2.42
C LEU A 60 13.78 13.08 2.00
N ALA A 61 13.34 11.84 2.21
CA ALA A 61 12.04 11.35 1.76
C ALA A 61 10.86 11.88 2.59
N ASP A 62 9.68 11.97 1.97
CA ASP A 62 8.42 12.34 2.62
C ASP A 62 7.68 11.13 3.18
N SER A 63 7.94 9.93 2.66
CA SER A 63 7.41 8.65 3.16
C SER A 63 8.35 7.49 2.85
N LEU A 64 8.19 6.39 3.61
CA LEU A 64 8.96 5.15 3.43
C LEU A 64 8.02 3.99 3.13
N VAL A 65 8.36 3.18 2.14
CA VAL A 65 7.65 1.94 1.77
C VAL A 65 8.60 0.77 1.93
N LEU A 66 8.22 -0.19 2.76
CA LEU A 66 8.97 -1.42 3.05
C LEU A 66 8.23 -2.62 2.47
N ASN A 67 8.81 -3.30 1.49
CA ASN A 67 8.21 -4.46 0.82
C ASN A 67 9.16 -5.65 0.86
N ILE A 68 8.72 -6.75 1.48
CA ILE A 68 9.54 -7.92 1.75
C ILE A 68 9.49 -9.00 0.65
N GLY A 69 9.11 -8.65 -0.58
CA GLY A 69 8.86 -9.65 -1.65
C GLY A 69 10.06 -10.51 -2.04
N THR A 70 11.27 -9.95 -2.07
CA THR A 70 12.53 -10.67 -2.34
C THR A 70 13.55 -10.42 -1.22
N LEU A 71 13.13 -10.63 0.03
CA LEU A 71 13.96 -10.31 1.20
C LEU A 71 15.19 -11.22 1.31
N THR A 72 16.24 -10.65 1.91
CA THR A 72 17.40 -11.34 2.49
C THR A 72 17.58 -10.84 3.92
N ASP A 73 18.38 -11.53 4.74
CA ASP A 73 18.61 -11.10 6.11
C ASP A 73 19.20 -9.68 6.18
N ASP A 74 20.13 -9.34 5.31
CA ASP A 74 20.71 -8.00 5.23
C ASP A 74 19.65 -6.94 4.85
N TRP A 75 18.71 -7.29 3.97
CA TRP A 75 17.61 -6.39 3.60
C TRP A 75 16.66 -6.16 4.77
N VAL A 76 16.36 -7.19 5.54
CA VAL A 76 15.52 -7.03 6.74
C VAL A 76 16.17 -6.09 7.75
N ILE A 77 17.48 -6.25 7.99
CA ILE A 77 18.23 -5.33 8.86
C ILE A 77 18.18 -3.90 8.33
N THR A 78 18.41 -3.72 7.04
CA THR A 78 18.34 -2.41 6.37
C THR A 78 16.94 -1.79 6.48
N MET A 79 15.89 -2.56 6.26
CA MET A 79 14.49 -2.11 6.42
C MET A 79 14.19 -1.67 7.85
N ILE A 80 14.68 -2.41 8.85
CA ILE A 80 14.50 -2.06 10.26
C ILE A 80 15.23 -0.74 10.58
N ASN A 81 16.46 -0.56 10.11
CA ASN A 81 17.22 0.67 10.34
C ASN A 81 16.54 1.88 9.68
N ALA A 82 16.14 1.74 8.41
CA ALA A 82 15.37 2.77 7.71
C ALA A 82 14.04 3.08 8.41
N GLY A 83 13.33 2.04 8.86
CA GLY A 83 12.05 2.17 9.56
C GLY A 83 12.17 2.86 10.91
N ARG A 84 13.24 2.57 11.69
CA ARG A 84 13.54 3.27 12.95
C ARG A 84 13.84 4.74 12.69
N CYS A 85 14.72 5.01 11.72
CA CYS A 85 15.06 6.38 11.34
C CYS A 85 13.82 7.17 10.90
N ALA A 86 12.90 6.57 10.11
CA ALA A 86 11.65 7.18 9.72
C ALA A 86 10.71 7.41 10.92
N SER A 87 10.65 6.45 11.85
CA SER A 87 9.84 6.54 13.08
C SER A 87 10.31 7.69 13.97
N ASP A 88 11.62 7.84 14.17
CA ASP A 88 12.21 8.91 14.97
C ASP A 88 11.93 10.30 14.36
N GLN A 89 11.89 10.37 13.03
CA GLN A 89 11.55 11.58 12.26
C GLN A 89 10.04 11.76 12.05
N ARG A 90 9.20 10.86 12.57
CA ARG A 90 7.72 10.86 12.40
C ARG A 90 7.29 10.87 10.93
N LYS A 91 8.06 10.23 10.06
CA LYS A 91 7.70 10.05 8.66
C LYS A 91 6.78 8.85 8.51
N PRO A 92 5.75 8.92 7.66
CA PRO A 92 4.83 7.81 7.48
C PRO A 92 5.53 6.61 6.81
N ILE A 93 5.18 5.41 7.29
CA ILE A 93 5.75 4.15 6.81
C ILE A 93 4.62 3.24 6.35
N VAL A 94 4.76 2.67 5.13
CA VAL A 94 3.91 1.60 4.63
C VAL A 94 4.69 0.29 4.68
N LEU A 95 4.11 -0.75 5.27
CA LEU A 95 4.62 -2.11 5.21
C LEU A 95 3.77 -2.95 4.24
N ASP A 96 4.43 -3.58 3.28
CA ASP A 96 3.86 -4.56 2.35
C ASP A 96 4.45 -5.95 2.67
N PRO A 97 3.76 -6.77 3.49
CA PRO A 97 4.27 -8.02 4.01
C PRO A 97 4.09 -9.18 3.02
N VAL A 98 4.60 -9.03 1.80
CA VAL A 98 4.42 -9.97 0.69
C VAL A 98 4.77 -11.40 1.09
N GLY A 99 3.77 -12.29 1.02
CA GLY A 99 3.92 -13.71 1.25
C GLY A 99 4.06 -14.11 2.73
N VAL A 100 3.72 -13.25 3.67
CA VAL A 100 3.61 -13.62 5.09
C VAL A 100 2.63 -14.78 5.24
N GLY A 101 2.97 -15.71 6.13
CA GLY A 101 2.26 -16.97 6.32
C GLY A 101 2.77 -18.12 5.44
N THR A 102 3.53 -17.85 4.35
CA THR A 102 4.07 -18.92 3.50
C THR A 102 5.36 -19.52 4.02
N THR A 103 6.21 -18.71 4.65
CA THR A 103 7.48 -19.17 5.26
C THR A 103 7.71 -18.46 6.60
N SER A 104 8.45 -19.14 7.51
CA SER A 104 8.84 -18.54 8.78
C SER A 104 9.73 -17.30 8.61
N LEU A 105 10.60 -17.28 7.60
CA LEU A 105 11.45 -16.13 7.30
C LEU A 105 10.61 -14.88 7.04
N ARG A 106 9.60 -14.96 6.15
CA ARG A 106 8.72 -13.82 5.80
C ARG A 106 7.90 -13.35 6.99
N THR A 107 7.31 -14.30 7.72
CA THR A 107 6.49 -13.99 8.90
C THR A 107 7.32 -13.33 10.00
N ASN A 108 8.51 -13.87 10.28
CA ASN A 108 9.41 -13.30 11.30
C ASN A 108 9.95 -11.93 10.89
N ALA A 109 10.30 -11.73 9.62
CA ALA A 109 10.76 -10.44 9.10
C ALA A 109 9.68 -9.36 9.23
N ALA A 110 8.45 -9.64 8.78
CA ALA A 110 7.35 -8.69 8.90
C ALA A 110 7.05 -8.32 10.37
N ARG A 111 7.04 -9.32 11.26
CA ARG A 111 6.86 -9.09 12.71
C ARG A 111 8.00 -8.29 13.31
N ALA A 112 9.24 -8.57 12.94
CA ALA A 112 10.40 -7.83 13.41
C ALA A 112 10.34 -6.36 13.00
N ILE A 113 9.93 -6.07 11.77
CA ILE A 113 9.72 -4.70 11.27
C ILE A 113 8.60 -4.03 12.07
N LEU A 114 7.42 -4.66 12.19
CA LEU A 114 6.28 -4.14 12.96
C LEU A 114 6.63 -3.85 14.42
N PHE A 115 7.40 -4.71 15.06
CA PHE A 115 7.78 -4.54 16.47
C PHE A 115 8.78 -3.41 16.70
N GLN A 116 9.62 -3.09 15.70
CA GLN A 116 10.74 -2.17 15.85
C GLN A 116 10.53 -0.81 15.20
N THR A 117 9.37 -0.60 14.53
CA THR A 117 9.07 0.63 13.77
C THR A 117 7.61 1.06 13.92
N TRP A 118 7.31 2.33 13.69
CA TRP A 118 5.96 2.86 13.78
C TRP A 118 5.30 2.86 12.38
N ILE A 119 4.72 1.74 12.02
CA ILE A 119 4.04 1.59 10.72
C ILE A 119 2.73 2.38 10.71
N SER A 120 2.55 3.24 9.72
CA SER A 120 1.31 4.00 9.50
C SER A 120 0.23 3.16 8.84
N VAL A 121 0.62 2.35 7.84
CA VAL A 121 -0.29 1.46 7.12
C VAL A 121 0.41 0.14 6.82
N VAL A 122 -0.24 -0.97 7.13
CA VAL A 122 0.11 -2.30 6.61
C VAL A 122 -0.83 -2.63 5.46
N ARG A 123 -0.30 -2.88 4.27
CA ARG A 123 -1.10 -3.25 3.10
C ARG A 123 -0.77 -4.67 2.63
N GLY A 124 -1.77 -5.51 2.51
CA GLY A 124 -1.65 -6.88 2.00
C GLY A 124 -2.99 -7.42 1.52
N ASN A 125 -3.01 -8.64 0.99
CA ASN A 125 -4.27 -9.36 0.83
C ASN A 125 -4.78 -9.89 2.19
N ALA A 126 -6.01 -10.38 2.25
CA ALA A 126 -6.61 -10.86 3.49
C ALA A 126 -5.76 -11.96 4.17
N THR A 127 -5.21 -12.88 3.39
CA THR A 127 -4.39 -13.98 3.90
C THR A 127 -3.09 -13.46 4.52
N GLU A 128 -2.39 -12.54 3.87
CA GLU A 128 -1.14 -11.93 4.37
C GLU A 128 -1.39 -11.15 5.66
N ILE A 129 -2.43 -10.33 5.69
CA ILE A 129 -2.77 -9.51 6.86
C ILE A 129 -3.12 -10.40 8.06
N LEU A 130 -3.98 -11.38 7.87
CA LEU A 130 -4.40 -12.25 8.98
C LEU A 130 -3.30 -13.19 9.47
N ALA A 131 -2.36 -13.57 8.60
CA ALA A 131 -1.18 -14.33 9.00
C ALA A 131 -0.24 -13.57 9.97
N LEU A 132 -0.33 -12.22 10.01
CA LEU A 132 0.39 -11.43 11.03
C LEU A 132 -0.17 -11.65 12.44
N ALA A 133 -1.47 -11.96 12.58
CA ALA A 133 -2.14 -12.22 13.85
C ALA A 133 -1.83 -13.61 14.43
N ASP A 134 -1.40 -14.56 13.59
CA ASP A 134 -1.14 -15.93 14.03
C ASP A 134 0.09 -15.99 14.95
N LYS A 135 -0.11 -16.31 16.23
CA LYS A 135 0.96 -16.39 17.26
C LYS A 135 1.84 -17.64 17.13
N GLY A 136 1.65 -18.44 16.07
CA GLY A 136 2.50 -19.62 15.81
C GLY A 136 2.14 -20.86 16.61
N ASP A 137 0.99 -20.89 17.28
CA ASP A 137 0.50 -22.06 18.04
C ASP A 137 -0.27 -23.08 17.17
N GLY A 138 -0.33 -22.84 15.86
CA GLY A 138 -1.00 -23.73 14.90
C GLY A 138 -2.53 -23.82 15.07
N SER A 139 -3.10 -22.99 15.94
CA SER A 139 -4.51 -23.11 16.35
C SER A 139 -5.49 -22.49 15.34
N ARG A 140 -4.99 -21.71 14.38
CA ARG A 140 -5.79 -21.22 13.25
C ARG A 140 -5.20 -21.75 11.95
N ARG A 141 -5.76 -22.85 11.43
CA ARG A 141 -5.73 -23.07 9.98
C ARG A 141 -6.37 -21.83 9.37
N LEU A 142 -5.59 -21.10 8.56
CA LEU A 142 -6.15 -20.15 7.59
C LEU A 142 -6.98 -20.98 6.61
N GLU A 143 -8.21 -21.34 7.02
CA GLU A 143 -9.22 -21.79 6.08
C GLU A 143 -9.30 -20.69 5.04
N ALA A 144 -9.29 -21.06 3.78
CA ALA A 144 -9.22 -20.13 2.66
C ALA A 144 -10.25 -19.00 2.87
N ILE A 145 -9.74 -17.81 3.23
CA ILE A 145 -10.58 -16.63 3.42
C ILE A 145 -10.96 -16.20 2.02
N HIS A 146 -12.21 -16.47 1.65
CA HIS A 146 -12.68 -16.29 0.29
C HIS A 146 -12.99 -14.83 -0.05
N SER A 147 -13.12 -13.95 0.97
CA SER A 147 -13.38 -12.52 0.75
C SER A 147 -12.78 -11.62 1.83
N VAL A 148 -12.54 -10.37 1.47
CA VAL A 148 -12.12 -9.31 2.41
C VAL A 148 -13.24 -9.04 3.45
N THR A 149 -14.49 -9.25 3.06
CA THR A 149 -15.66 -9.08 3.95
C THR A 149 -15.66 -10.10 5.09
N ASP A 150 -15.25 -11.36 4.82
CA ASP A 150 -15.15 -12.40 5.85
C ASP A 150 -14.01 -12.11 6.83
N ALA A 151 -13.00 -11.33 6.39
CA ALA A 151 -11.87 -10.92 7.19
C ALA A 151 -12.10 -9.64 7.99
N ALA A 152 -13.23 -8.93 7.81
CA ALA A 152 -13.43 -7.58 8.32
C ALA A 152 -13.31 -7.48 9.85
N ASP A 153 -14.00 -8.36 10.59
CA ASP A 153 -13.98 -8.35 12.06
C ASP A 153 -12.57 -8.68 12.62
N ASP A 154 -11.90 -9.64 11.99
CA ASP A 154 -10.52 -10.00 12.36
C ASP A 154 -9.55 -8.88 12.05
N ALA A 155 -9.71 -8.18 10.92
CA ALA A 155 -8.91 -7.03 10.55
C ALA A 155 -9.12 -5.85 11.52
N VAL A 156 -10.35 -5.56 11.91
CA VAL A 156 -10.68 -4.51 12.91
C VAL A 156 -10.00 -4.82 14.26
N ARG A 157 -10.06 -6.08 14.70
CA ARG A 157 -9.39 -6.50 15.93
C ARG A 157 -7.88 -6.36 15.81
N LEU A 158 -7.29 -6.87 14.73
CA LEU A 158 -5.85 -6.83 14.49
C LEU A 158 -5.33 -5.39 14.37
N ALA A 159 -6.06 -4.49 13.71
CA ALA A 159 -5.70 -3.08 13.63
C ALA A 159 -5.58 -2.44 15.01
N ARG A 160 -6.51 -2.75 15.93
CA ARG A 160 -6.45 -2.30 17.33
C ARG A 160 -5.26 -2.88 18.08
N GLU A 161 -5.00 -4.18 17.92
CA GLU A 161 -3.88 -4.86 18.58
C GLU A 161 -2.53 -4.31 18.11
N LEU A 162 -2.38 -4.04 16.83
CA LEU A 162 -1.16 -3.48 16.25
C LEU A 162 -1.03 -1.95 16.41
N GLY A 163 -2.14 -1.26 16.67
CA GLY A 163 -2.16 0.21 16.73
C GLY A 163 -1.85 0.89 15.40
N THR A 164 -2.18 0.24 14.28
CA THR A 164 -1.89 0.70 12.91
C THR A 164 -3.10 0.58 11.99
N THR A 165 -3.09 1.31 10.87
CA THR A 165 -4.10 1.13 9.83
C THR A 165 -3.78 -0.10 8.99
N LEU A 166 -4.77 -0.92 8.73
CA LEU A 166 -4.69 -2.06 7.83
C LEU A 166 -5.44 -1.74 6.53
N ALA A 167 -4.83 -2.05 5.40
CA ALA A 167 -5.41 -1.93 4.07
C ALA A 167 -5.41 -3.31 3.41
N LEU A 168 -6.54 -4.00 3.48
CA LEU A 168 -6.74 -5.31 2.86
C LEU A 168 -7.20 -5.13 1.43
N THR A 169 -6.45 -5.67 0.48
CA THR A 169 -6.80 -5.55 -0.94
C THR A 169 -7.39 -6.84 -1.49
N GLY A 170 -8.40 -6.67 -2.35
CA GLY A 170 -9.17 -7.75 -2.98
C GLY A 170 -10.13 -7.22 -4.06
N PRO A 171 -11.17 -7.96 -4.41
CA PRO A 171 -12.22 -7.46 -5.32
C PRO A 171 -12.93 -6.20 -4.79
N THR A 172 -13.08 -6.10 -3.48
CA THR A 172 -13.41 -4.88 -2.73
C THR A 172 -12.34 -4.73 -1.67
N ASP A 173 -11.70 -3.57 -1.60
CA ASP A 173 -10.69 -3.31 -0.59
C ASP A 173 -11.34 -2.89 0.73
N LEU A 174 -10.65 -3.15 1.86
CA LEU A 174 -11.07 -2.74 3.20
C LEU A 174 -9.94 -1.99 3.88
N VAL A 175 -10.23 -0.82 4.44
CA VAL A 175 -9.26 -0.03 5.20
C VAL A 175 -9.80 0.23 6.59
N THR A 176 -9.03 -0.13 7.63
CA THR A 176 -9.46 0.04 9.03
C THR A 176 -8.32 0.42 9.96
N ASP A 177 -8.59 1.29 10.93
CA ASP A 177 -7.73 1.58 12.09
C ASP A 177 -8.25 0.89 13.38
N GLY A 178 -9.24 0.00 13.21
CA GLY A 178 -9.92 -0.65 14.32
C GLY A 178 -11.04 0.19 14.95
N ARG A 179 -11.20 1.46 14.59
CA ARG A 179 -12.29 2.36 15.02
C ARG A 179 -13.19 2.74 13.85
N ARG A 180 -12.58 3.04 12.72
CA ARG A 180 -13.24 3.37 11.47
C ARG A 180 -12.93 2.26 10.49
N THR A 181 -13.90 1.89 9.69
CA THR A 181 -13.73 0.91 8.61
C THR A 181 -14.36 1.45 7.34
N LEU A 182 -13.61 1.40 6.27
CA LEU A 182 -14.02 1.85 4.95
C LEU A 182 -13.90 0.71 3.95
N THR A 183 -14.84 0.62 3.03
CA THR A 183 -14.72 -0.18 1.81
C THR A 183 -14.36 0.71 0.64
N VAL A 184 -13.55 0.17 -0.26
CA VAL A 184 -13.17 0.83 -1.51
C VAL A 184 -13.46 -0.15 -2.65
N GLU A 185 -14.34 0.26 -3.56
CA GLU A 185 -14.67 -0.51 -4.75
C GLU A 185 -13.97 0.08 -5.97
N GLY A 186 -13.46 -0.80 -6.85
CA GLY A 186 -12.79 -0.40 -8.08
C GLY A 186 -11.82 -1.45 -8.59
N GLY A 187 -11.11 -1.10 -9.67
CA GLY A 187 -10.15 -2.00 -10.29
C GLY A 187 -10.71 -2.78 -11.46
N HIS A 188 -9.91 -3.70 -11.98
CA HIS A 188 -10.27 -4.50 -13.14
C HIS A 188 -9.74 -5.95 -13.00
N PRO A 189 -10.45 -6.96 -13.54
CA PRO A 189 -10.02 -8.36 -13.49
C PRO A 189 -8.62 -8.64 -14.08
N PHE A 190 -8.05 -7.75 -14.88
CA PHE A 190 -6.68 -7.89 -15.37
C PHE A 190 -5.60 -7.55 -14.34
N MET A 191 -5.92 -6.81 -13.27
CA MET A 191 -4.92 -6.41 -12.26
C MET A 191 -4.18 -7.59 -11.64
N PRO A 192 -4.81 -8.71 -11.26
CA PRO A 192 -4.12 -9.88 -10.72
C PRO A 192 -3.17 -10.57 -11.73
N TYR A 193 -3.35 -10.34 -13.03
CA TYR A 193 -2.50 -10.92 -14.08
C TYR A 193 -1.31 -10.04 -14.46
N VAL A 194 -1.15 -8.89 -13.79
CA VAL A 194 0.00 -7.98 -13.97
C VAL A 194 0.80 -7.94 -12.68
N THR A 195 2.02 -8.47 -12.73
CA THR A 195 2.94 -8.47 -11.58
C THR A 195 3.19 -7.05 -11.08
N GLY A 196 3.13 -6.86 -9.78
CA GLY A 196 3.47 -5.58 -9.14
C GLY A 196 2.30 -4.63 -8.90
N THR A 197 1.08 -4.95 -9.33
CA THR A 197 -0.10 -4.10 -9.03
C THR A 197 -0.33 -3.94 -7.53
N GLY A 198 -0.18 -5.02 -6.74
CA GLY A 198 -0.23 -4.93 -5.29
C GLY A 198 0.86 -4.02 -4.72
N CYS A 199 2.12 -4.25 -5.09
CA CYS A 199 3.24 -3.42 -4.60
C CYS A 199 3.11 -1.95 -5.04
N SER A 200 2.54 -1.70 -6.22
CA SER A 200 2.20 -0.35 -6.71
C SER A 200 1.13 0.32 -5.83
N ALA A 201 0.13 -0.43 -5.38
CA ALA A 201 -0.86 0.09 -4.42
C ALA A 201 -0.19 0.52 -3.11
N SER A 202 0.76 -0.26 -2.57
CA SER A 202 1.54 0.11 -1.38
C SER A 202 2.35 1.39 -1.60
N ALA A 203 2.98 1.54 -2.75
CA ALA A 203 3.74 2.74 -3.10
C ALA A 203 2.83 3.99 -3.23
N LEU A 204 1.66 3.84 -3.86
CA LEU A 204 0.66 4.91 -3.95
C LEU A 204 0.15 5.31 -2.56
N ILE A 205 -0.09 4.36 -1.65
CA ILE A 205 -0.43 4.68 -0.25
C ILE A 205 0.68 5.54 0.38
N GLY A 206 1.97 5.23 0.13
CA GLY A 206 3.09 6.06 0.57
C GLY A 206 3.03 7.49 0.03
N ALA A 207 2.73 7.67 -1.26
CA ALA A 207 2.57 8.98 -1.87
C ALA A 207 1.39 9.78 -1.27
N PHE A 208 0.27 9.12 -1.00
CA PHE A 208 -0.90 9.76 -0.39
C PHE A 208 -0.66 10.11 1.09
N LEU A 209 0.06 9.27 1.84
CA LEU A 209 0.46 9.56 3.23
C LEU A 209 1.40 10.77 3.33
N SER A 210 2.18 11.06 2.31
CA SER A 210 3.05 12.23 2.28
C SER A 210 2.27 13.56 2.28
N VAL A 211 1.00 13.55 1.88
CA VAL A 211 0.15 14.76 1.77
C VAL A 211 -1.10 14.72 2.64
N ASP A 212 -1.37 13.58 3.29
CA ASP A 212 -2.53 13.36 4.14
C ASP A 212 -2.12 12.64 5.43
N SER A 213 -2.23 13.32 6.55
CA SER A 213 -1.84 12.82 7.87
C SER A 213 -2.83 11.81 8.49
N ASP A 214 -4.00 11.58 7.87
CA ASP A 214 -4.96 10.56 8.29
C ASP A 214 -4.69 9.25 7.53
N PRO A 215 -4.10 8.21 8.15
CA PRO A 215 -3.71 7.00 7.44
C PRO A 215 -4.88 6.24 6.81
N VAL A 216 -6.07 6.28 7.42
CA VAL A 216 -7.28 5.63 6.88
C VAL A 216 -7.73 6.35 5.60
N CYS A 217 -7.79 7.68 5.64
CA CYS A 217 -8.15 8.46 4.45
C CYS A 217 -7.10 8.37 3.35
N ALA A 218 -5.81 8.44 3.70
CA ALA A 218 -4.71 8.32 2.74
C ALA A 218 -4.76 6.96 2.02
N ALA A 219 -4.87 5.86 2.76
CA ALA A 219 -4.94 4.52 2.18
C ALA A 219 -6.19 4.33 1.32
N ALA A 220 -7.38 4.70 1.82
CA ALA A 220 -8.63 4.55 1.07
C ALA A 220 -8.65 5.39 -0.23
N THR A 221 -8.14 6.64 -0.18
CA THR A 221 -8.08 7.50 -1.37
C THR A 221 -7.02 7.06 -2.37
N ALA A 222 -5.89 6.51 -1.93
CA ALA A 222 -4.88 5.91 -2.80
C ALA A 222 -5.43 4.67 -3.54
N LEU A 223 -6.10 3.76 -2.82
CA LEU A 223 -6.72 2.58 -3.42
C LEU A 223 -7.83 2.95 -4.39
N ALA A 224 -8.68 3.93 -4.06
CA ALA A 224 -9.72 4.40 -4.96
C ALA A 224 -9.15 5.05 -6.24
N PHE A 225 -8.08 5.85 -6.12
CA PHE A 225 -7.37 6.40 -7.29
C PHE A 225 -6.82 5.28 -8.18
N PHE A 226 -6.18 4.28 -7.60
CA PHE A 226 -5.63 3.15 -8.33
C PHE A 226 -6.73 2.29 -8.97
N GLY A 227 -7.83 2.04 -8.24
CA GLY A 227 -8.99 1.30 -8.74
C GLY A 227 -9.65 1.99 -9.95
N VAL A 228 -9.89 3.31 -9.88
CA VAL A 228 -10.44 4.08 -11.00
C VAL A 228 -9.52 4.05 -12.23
N ALA A 229 -8.19 4.17 -12.02
CA ALA A 229 -7.23 4.03 -13.12
C ALA A 229 -7.27 2.62 -13.73
N GLY A 230 -7.41 1.59 -12.90
CA GLY A 230 -7.58 0.20 -13.33
C GLY A 230 -8.83 -0.02 -14.18
N GLU A 231 -9.96 0.58 -13.80
CA GLU A 231 -11.20 0.53 -14.59
C GLU A 231 -11.04 1.19 -15.96
N ILE A 232 -10.39 2.37 -16.01
CA ILE A 232 -10.15 3.10 -17.26
C ILE A 232 -9.24 2.30 -18.19
N ALA A 233 -8.17 1.74 -17.65
CA ALA A 233 -7.24 0.91 -18.40
C ALA A 233 -7.91 -0.37 -18.91
N GLY A 234 -8.64 -1.06 -18.05
CA GLY A 234 -9.31 -2.32 -18.37
C GLY A 234 -10.37 -2.20 -19.45
N ALA A 235 -11.11 -1.06 -19.46
CA ALA A 235 -12.09 -0.79 -20.50
C ALA A 235 -11.49 -0.64 -21.92
N ARG A 236 -10.16 -0.48 -22.02
CA ARG A 236 -9.44 -0.27 -23.29
C ARG A 236 -8.45 -1.38 -23.62
N ALA A 237 -8.12 -2.22 -22.63
CA ALA A 237 -7.12 -3.27 -22.80
C ALA A 237 -7.74 -4.55 -23.39
N ASP A 238 -7.02 -5.15 -24.33
CA ASP A 238 -7.38 -6.46 -24.89
C ASP A 238 -6.91 -7.64 -24.00
N GLY A 239 -6.02 -7.35 -23.03
CA GLY A 239 -5.43 -8.35 -22.14
C GLY A 239 -4.38 -7.75 -21.20
N PRO A 240 -3.73 -8.58 -20.33
CA PRO A 240 -2.72 -8.09 -19.39
C PRO A 240 -1.53 -7.37 -20.04
N GLY A 241 -1.15 -7.74 -21.25
CA GLY A 241 -0.03 -7.13 -21.98
C GLY A 241 -0.27 -5.68 -22.38
N THR A 242 -1.49 -5.32 -22.76
CA THR A 242 -1.88 -3.95 -23.10
C THR A 242 -2.39 -3.19 -21.87
N PHE A 243 -2.83 -3.89 -20.83
CA PHE A 243 -3.36 -3.29 -19.61
C PHE A 243 -2.34 -2.41 -18.89
N LEU A 244 -1.09 -2.88 -18.73
CA LEU A 244 -0.08 -2.13 -17.95
C LEU A 244 0.26 -0.76 -18.54
N PRO A 245 0.58 -0.60 -19.84
CA PRO A 245 0.77 0.71 -20.43
C PRO A 245 -0.44 1.63 -20.28
N LEU A 246 -1.64 1.08 -20.50
CA LEU A 246 -2.90 1.83 -20.36
C LEU A 246 -3.18 2.24 -18.90
N LEU A 247 -2.74 1.43 -17.92
CA LEU A 247 -2.82 1.77 -16.50
C LEU A 247 -1.92 2.97 -16.17
N LEU A 248 -0.69 3.01 -16.68
CA LEU A 248 0.22 4.15 -16.50
C LEU A 248 -0.34 5.41 -17.16
N ASP A 249 -0.88 5.30 -18.37
CA ASP A 249 -1.55 6.41 -19.05
C ASP A 249 -2.77 6.90 -18.26
N ALA A 250 -3.57 5.99 -17.71
CA ALA A 250 -4.74 6.34 -16.90
C ALA A 250 -4.31 7.07 -15.62
N LEU A 251 -3.32 6.58 -14.89
CA LEU A 251 -2.79 7.24 -13.69
C LEU A 251 -2.30 8.66 -13.98
N TYR A 252 -1.60 8.85 -15.09
CA TYR A 252 -1.07 10.16 -15.50
C TYR A 252 -2.18 11.15 -15.89
N ASN A 253 -3.15 10.69 -16.71
CA ASN A 253 -4.16 11.56 -17.29
C ASN A 253 -5.36 11.83 -16.36
N LEU A 254 -5.60 10.97 -15.34
CA LEU A 254 -6.76 11.05 -14.47
C LEU A 254 -6.75 12.36 -13.64
N ARG A 255 -7.75 13.22 -13.87
CA ARG A 255 -7.85 14.51 -13.18
C ARG A 255 -8.47 14.37 -11.79
N PRO A 256 -8.11 15.27 -10.84
CA PRO A 256 -8.66 15.24 -9.48
C PRO A 256 -10.21 15.20 -9.43
N GLU A 257 -10.87 15.96 -10.28
CA GLU A 257 -12.34 16.04 -10.33
C GLU A 257 -12.94 14.75 -10.87
N GLU A 258 -12.27 14.12 -11.83
CA GLU A 258 -12.71 12.86 -12.43
C GLU A 258 -12.57 11.70 -11.45
N VAL A 259 -11.44 11.58 -10.75
CA VAL A 259 -11.28 10.55 -9.73
C VAL A 259 -12.28 10.73 -8.59
N ALA A 260 -12.53 11.98 -8.19
CA ALA A 260 -13.53 12.30 -7.18
C ALA A 260 -14.94 11.85 -7.58
N ALA A 261 -15.32 12.06 -8.84
CA ALA A 261 -16.64 11.67 -9.36
C ALA A 261 -16.81 10.15 -9.48
N ARG A 262 -15.73 9.40 -9.73
CA ARG A 262 -15.76 7.96 -9.99
C ARG A 262 -15.41 7.11 -8.77
N SER A 263 -14.79 7.69 -7.73
CA SER A 263 -14.39 6.97 -6.54
C SER A 263 -15.59 6.44 -5.75
N ARG A 264 -15.51 5.19 -5.28
CA ARG A 264 -16.52 4.54 -4.45
C ARG A 264 -15.87 4.13 -3.13
N ILE A 265 -15.98 5.03 -2.15
CA ILE A 265 -15.50 4.83 -0.77
C ILE A 265 -16.70 4.93 0.16
N SER A 266 -16.97 3.89 0.94
CA SER A 266 -18.11 3.82 1.85
C SER A 266 -17.68 3.40 3.26
N PRO A 267 -18.19 4.03 4.32
CA PRO A 267 -18.02 3.54 5.69
C PRO A 267 -18.92 2.31 5.93
N ILE A 268 -18.43 1.38 6.76
CA ILE A 268 -19.20 0.22 7.26
C ILE A 268 -19.15 0.16 8.78
#